data_9b225702f85d0450e84337c474f644fb
#
_entry.id   9b225702f85d0450e84337c474f644fb
#
_cell.length_a   1.000
_cell.length_b   1.000
_cell.length_c   1.000
_cell.angle_alpha   90.00
_cell.angle_beta   90.00
_cell.angle_gamma   90.00
#
_symmetry.space_group_name_H-M   'P 1'
#
loop_
_entity.id
_entity.type
_entity.pdbx_description
1 polymer ?
#
loop_
_entity_poly.entity_id
_entity_poly.type
_entity_poly.pdbx_seq_one_letter_code
_entity_poly.pdbx_strand_id
1 'polypeptide(L)'
;MKNEKTKNINIELDEKTAQGQYSNLVVVNHSPTEFVLDFVNIMPGSPKAKVCSRLILTPQHAKKFLRAISENISRYEKNFGEIKGFEFENIPINFGPKGEA
;
A
#
# COMPACT_ATOMS: atom_id res chain seq x y z
N MET A 1 5.59 -15.16 32.28
CA MET A 1 5.51 -15.01 31.89
C MET A 1 5.40 -15.14 31.12
N LYS A 2 5.37 -15.29 30.72
CA LYS A 2 5.34 -15.40 30.06
C LYS A 2 5.29 -15.37 29.09
N ASN A 3 5.22 -15.69 28.67
CA ASN A 3 5.12 -15.82 27.86
C ASN A 3 4.80 -15.76 26.86
N GLU A 4 4.03 -16.04 26.72
CA GLU A 4 3.52 -15.79 25.63
C GLU A 4 4.13 -14.80 24.88
N LYS A 5 4.53 -13.95 25.41
CA LYS A 5 5.27 -13.04 24.71
C LYS A 5 6.41 -13.67 24.12
N THR A 6 6.60 -14.82 24.44
CA THR A 6 7.69 -15.50 23.82
C THR A 6 7.30 -16.11 22.50
N LYS A 7 6.12 -15.85 22.04
CA LYS A 7 5.82 -16.36 20.75
C LYS A 7 6.62 -15.68 19.71
N ASN A 8 7.36 -16.43 18.97
CA ASN A 8 8.13 -15.91 17.85
C ASN A 8 7.39 -16.21 16.59
N ILE A 9 7.17 -15.19 15.80
CA ILE A 9 6.55 -15.36 14.51
C ILE A 9 7.67 -15.43 13.49
N ASN A 10 7.74 -16.54 12.80
CA ASN A 10 8.73 -16.71 11.75
C ASN A 10 8.13 -16.25 10.43
N ILE A 11 8.71 -15.25 9.86
CA ILE A 11 8.22 -14.68 8.61
C ILE A 11 9.08 -15.17 7.49
N GLU A 12 8.44 -15.80 6.51
CA GLU A 12 9.14 -16.35 5.36
C GLU A 12 8.89 -15.50 4.16
N LEU A 13 9.90 -15.37 3.34
CA LEU A 13 9.80 -14.60 2.10
C LEU A 13 10.35 -15.47 1.00
N ASP A 14 9.47 -15.96 0.14
CA ASP A 14 9.94 -16.83 -0.93
C ASP A 14 10.55 -16.00 -2.05
N GLU A 15 11.22 -16.68 -2.98
CA GLU A 15 11.97 -15.98 -3.98
C GLU A 15 11.11 -15.16 -4.91
N LYS A 16 9.96 -15.68 -5.25
CA LYS A 16 9.10 -14.97 -6.17
C LYS A 16 8.55 -13.69 -5.53
N THR A 17 8.10 -13.79 -4.31
CA THR A 17 7.55 -12.64 -3.61
C THR A 17 8.65 -11.62 -3.32
N ALA A 18 9.87 -12.11 -3.11
CA ALA A 18 10.98 -11.22 -2.77
C ALA A 18 11.34 -10.28 -3.91
N GLN A 19 10.96 -10.62 -5.13
CA GLN A 19 11.25 -9.75 -6.27
C GLN A 19 10.47 -8.45 -6.18
N GLY A 20 9.36 -8.46 -5.47
CA GLY A 20 8.60 -7.25 -5.28
C GLY A 20 7.67 -6.94 -6.42
N GLN A 21 6.82 -5.97 -6.20
CA GLN A 21 5.85 -5.53 -7.18
C GLN A 21 5.91 -4.01 -7.21
N TYR A 22 6.25 -3.46 -8.36
CA TYR A 22 6.31 -2.01 -8.49
C TYR A 22 4.91 -1.44 -8.57
N SER A 23 4.69 -0.34 -7.90
CA SER A 23 3.40 0.35 -7.94
C SER A 23 3.66 1.83 -7.76
N ASN A 24 2.92 2.65 -8.49
CA ASN A 24 3.05 4.08 -8.34
C ASN A 24 1.73 4.77 -8.07
N LEU A 25 0.70 3.99 -7.72
CA LEU A 25 -0.57 4.55 -7.31
C LEU A 25 -1.26 3.53 -6.42
N VAL A 26 -1.91 3.98 -5.38
CA VAL A 26 -2.73 3.11 -4.57
C VAL A 26 -4.10 3.74 -4.43
N VAL A 27 -5.13 2.93 -4.65
CA VAL A 27 -6.50 3.36 -4.45
C VAL A 27 -7.02 2.64 -3.22
N VAL A 28 -7.54 3.40 -2.28
CA VAL A 28 -7.95 2.85 -1.00
C VAL A 28 -9.44 3.03 -0.83
N ASN A 29 -10.13 1.95 -0.53
CA ASN A 29 -11.55 1.97 -0.24
C ASN A 29 -11.79 1.22 1.05
N HIS A 30 -12.96 1.38 1.63
CA HIS A 30 -13.25 0.69 2.87
C HIS A 30 -14.74 0.41 3.01
N SER A 31 -15.01 -0.54 3.87
CA SER A 31 -16.33 -0.83 4.40
C SER A 31 -16.19 -0.81 5.91
N PRO A 32 -17.27 -1.05 6.65
CA PRO A 32 -17.13 -1.10 8.12
C PRO A 32 -16.20 -2.19 8.62
N THR A 33 -15.94 -3.20 7.82
CA THR A 33 -15.14 -4.32 8.30
C THR A 33 -13.78 -4.46 7.64
N GLU A 34 -13.53 -3.74 6.53
CA GLU A 34 -12.30 -3.97 5.78
C GLU A 34 -11.82 -2.72 5.08
N PHE A 35 -10.52 -2.66 4.88
CA PHE A 35 -9.91 -1.70 3.99
C PHE A 35 -9.34 -2.46 2.81
N VAL A 36 -9.53 -1.92 1.63
CA VAL A 36 -9.06 -2.54 0.40
C VAL A 36 -8.05 -1.60 -0.24
N LEU A 37 -6.85 -2.08 -0.43
CA LEU A 37 -5.78 -1.32 -1.04
C LEU A 37 -5.47 -1.93 -2.40
N ASP A 38 -5.70 -1.17 -3.44
CA ASP A 38 -5.41 -1.63 -4.79
C ASP A 38 -4.19 -0.90 -5.31
N PHE A 39 -3.14 -1.64 -5.53
CA PHE A 39 -1.89 -1.08 -6.00
C PHE A 39 -1.85 -1.14 -7.51
N VAL A 40 -1.57 -0.01 -8.11
CA VAL A 40 -1.71 0.17 -9.55
C VAL A 40 -0.37 0.60 -10.11
N ASN A 41 -0.09 0.11 -11.30
CA ASN A 41 1.10 0.52 -12.02
C ASN A 41 0.65 1.32 -13.23
N ILE A 42 0.91 2.61 -13.19
CA ILE A 42 0.58 3.49 -14.30
C ILE A 42 1.82 3.61 -15.18
N MET A 43 1.68 3.26 -16.43
CA MET A 43 2.79 3.30 -17.36
C MET A 43 2.54 4.35 -18.42
N PRO A 44 3.53 5.18 -18.69
CA PRO A 44 3.37 6.20 -19.72
C PRO A 44 3.07 5.55 -21.07
N GLY A 45 2.19 6.18 -21.80
CA GLY A 45 1.85 5.68 -23.11
C GLY A 45 0.86 4.56 -23.13
N SER A 46 0.48 4.07 -21.97
CA SER A 46 -0.51 3.01 -21.90
C SER A 46 -1.86 3.63 -21.62
N PRO A 47 -2.88 3.29 -22.40
CA PRO A 47 -4.20 3.87 -22.16
C PRO A 47 -4.88 3.31 -20.93
N LYS A 48 -4.39 2.22 -20.39
CA LYS A 48 -5.01 1.59 -19.24
C LYS A 48 -3.98 1.29 -18.18
N ALA A 49 -4.38 1.51 -16.95
CA ALA A 49 -3.59 1.10 -15.82
C ALA A 49 -4.25 -0.11 -15.19
N LYS A 50 -3.45 -1.03 -14.71
CA LYS A 50 -3.96 -2.25 -14.13
C LYS A 50 -3.65 -2.33 -12.67
N VAL A 51 -4.59 -2.91 -11.92
CA VAL A 51 -4.32 -3.24 -10.52
C VAL A 51 -3.38 -4.43 -10.51
N CYS A 52 -2.22 -4.24 -9.94
CA CYS A 52 -1.24 -5.31 -9.82
C CYS A 52 -1.49 -6.18 -8.62
N SER A 53 -2.03 -5.60 -7.56
CA SER A 53 -2.17 -6.32 -6.32
C SER A 53 -3.26 -5.69 -5.49
N ARG A 54 -4.08 -6.52 -4.90
CA ARG A 54 -5.14 -6.04 -4.00
C ARG A 54 -4.89 -6.66 -2.65
N LEU A 55 -4.84 -5.82 -1.64
CA LEU A 55 -4.69 -6.27 -0.26
C LEU A 55 -5.89 -5.84 0.53
N ILE A 56 -6.33 -6.72 1.40
CA ILE A 56 -7.48 -6.46 2.24
C ILE A 56 -7.03 -6.52 3.68
N LEU A 57 -7.28 -5.46 4.41
CA LEU A 57 -6.85 -5.33 5.78
C LEU A 57 -8.03 -5.13 6.69
N THR A 58 -7.93 -5.61 7.93
CA THR A 58 -8.89 -5.22 8.94
C THR A 58 -8.68 -3.75 9.26
N PRO A 59 -9.69 -3.07 9.80
CA PRO A 59 -9.49 -1.66 10.17
C PRO A 59 -8.37 -1.47 11.17
N GLN A 60 -8.24 -2.37 12.14
CA GLN A 60 -7.18 -2.26 13.11
C GLN A 60 -5.80 -2.39 12.46
N HIS A 61 -5.69 -3.30 11.52
CA HIS A 61 -4.42 -3.49 10.83
C HIS A 61 -4.10 -2.31 9.92
N ALA A 62 -5.12 -1.74 9.30
CA ALA A 62 -4.91 -0.57 8.46
C ALA A 62 -4.34 0.58 9.28
N LYS A 63 -4.81 0.72 10.51
CA LYS A 63 -4.30 1.78 11.35
C LYS A 63 -2.85 1.55 11.73
N LYS A 64 -2.50 0.30 12.00
CA LYS A 64 -1.11 -0.04 12.31
C LYS A 64 -0.22 0.16 11.10
N PHE A 65 -0.74 -0.17 9.94
CA PHE A 65 0.01 0.03 8.70
C PHE A 65 0.28 1.51 8.49
N LEU A 66 -0.70 2.35 8.70
CA LEU A 66 -0.50 3.79 8.57
C LEU A 66 0.62 4.28 9.48
N ARG A 67 0.62 3.81 10.71
CA ARG A 67 1.67 4.23 11.64
C ARG A 67 3.04 3.74 11.17
N ALA A 68 3.11 2.51 10.73
CA ALA A 68 4.40 1.95 10.31
C ALA A 68 4.96 2.70 9.12
N ILE A 69 4.12 3.01 8.14
CA ILE A 69 4.59 3.72 6.97
C ILE A 69 4.98 5.15 7.32
N SER A 70 4.21 5.77 8.22
CA SER A 70 4.52 7.14 8.64
C SER A 70 5.86 7.21 9.34
N GLU A 71 6.13 6.26 10.20
CA GLU A 71 7.41 6.25 10.91
C GLU A 71 8.57 6.04 9.96
N ASN A 72 8.39 5.19 8.97
CA ASN A 72 9.44 4.97 8.00
C ASN A 72 9.68 6.19 7.13
N ILE A 73 8.62 6.86 6.73
CA ILE A 73 8.76 8.08 5.96
C ILE A 73 9.50 9.12 6.77
N SER A 74 9.18 9.22 8.05
CA SER A 74 9.83 10.18 8.92
C SER A 74 11.34 9.91 9.01
N ARG A 75 11.71 8.66 9.15
CA ARG A 75 13.12 8.31 9.21
C ARG A 75 13.82 8.57 7.88
N TYR A 76 13.12 8.28 6.79
CA TYR A 76 13.68 8.54 5.48
C TYR A 76 13.98 10.04 5.33
N GLU A 77 13.02 10.86 5.69
CA GLU A 77 13.19 12.29 5.49
C GLU A 77 14.27 12.86 6.39
N LYS A 78 14.45 12.26 7.56
CA LYS A 78 15.51 12.70 8.45
C LYS A 78 16.89 12.42 7.85
N ASN A 79 17.01 11.32 7.12
CA ASN A 79 18.29 10.94 6.56
C ASN A 79 18.54 11.47 5.17
N PHE A 80 17.51 11.66 4.39
CA PHE A 80 17.68 11.99 2.98
C PHE A 80 16.98 13.27 2.56
N GLY A 81 16.27 13.92 3.47
CA GLY A 81 15.58 15.14 3.13
C GLY A 81 14.12 14.92 2.83
N GLU A 82 13.42 16.00 2.76
CA GLU A 82 11.98 15.97 2.60
C GLU A 82 11.58 15.38 1.26
N ILE A 83 10.59 14.52 1.28
CA ILE A 83 10.02 13.96 0.06
C ILE A 83 9.09 15.00 -0.51
N LYS A 84 9.36 15.39 -1.76
CA LYS A 84 8.51 16.36 -2.41
C LYS A 84 7.55 15.65 -3.31
N GLY A 85 6.30 16.04 -3.24
CA GLY A 85 5.29 15.38 -4.03
C GLY A 85 5.21 15.92 -5.42
N PHE A 86 4.75 15.09 -6.33
CA PHE A 86 4.37 15.54 -7.65
C PHE A 86 2.88 15.77 -7.65
N GLU A 87 2.48 16.79 -8.36
CA GLU A 87 1.07 17.05 -8.48
C GLU A 87 0.56 16.41 -9.75
N PHE A 88 -0.24 15.39 -9.60
CA PHE A 88 -0.95 14.85 -10.74
C PHE A 88 -2.38 15.30 -10.63
N GLU A 89 -2.55 16.61 -10.57
CA GLU A 89 -3.86 17.07 -10.27
C GLU A 89 -4.84 16.69 -11.31
N ASN A 90 -6.03 16.46 -10.92
CA ASN A 90 -7.17 16.25 -11.79
C ASN A 90 -7.06 15.05 -12.68
N ILE A 91 -6.41 14.02 -12.23
CA ILE A 91 -6.43 12.78 -12.95
C ILE A 91 -7.68 12.04 -12.52
N PRO A 92 -8.65 11.91 -13.41
CA PRO A 92 -9.85 11.17 -13.03
C PRO A 92 -9.54 9.71 -12.95
N ILE A 93 -10.08 9.07 -11.94
CA ILE A 93 -9.87 7.65 -11.73
C ILE A 93 -11.20 6.96 -11.91
N ASN A 94 -11.29 6.15 -12.95
CA ASN A 94 -12.43 5.30 -13.17
C ASN A 94 -12.04 3.91 -12.75
N PHE A 95 -12.66 3.44 -11.71
CA PHE A 95 -12.21 2.21 -11.10
C PHE A 95 -13.16 1.09 -11.39
N GLY A 96 -12.62 0.01 -11.97
CA GLY A 96 -13.40 -1.16 -12.24
C GLY A 96 -14.37 -0.97 -13.37
N PRO A 97 -15.07 -2.03 -13.74
CA PRO A 97 -16.03 -1.94 -14.85
C PRO A 97 -17.17 -1.00 -14.55
N LYS A 98 -17.47 -0.76 -13.30
CA LYS A 98 -18.57 0.10 -12.93
C LYS A 98 -18.15 1.47 -12.51
N GLY A 99 -16.86 1.73 -12.54
CA GLY A 99 -16.37 3.03 -12.16
C GLY A 99 -16.57 3.36 -10.71
N GLU A 100 -16.68 2.37 -9.86
CA GLU A 100 -16.87 2.62 -8.46
C GLU A 100 -15.57 2.65 -7.73
N ALA A 101 -15.52 3.47 -6.73
CA ALA A 101 -14.30 3.56 -5.93
C ALA A 101 -14.54 3.15 -4.50
#